data_7ecc2c9669ab9df40f3b360b275d6e79
#
_entry.id   7ecc2c9669ab9df40f3b360b275d6e79
#
_cell.length_a   1.000
_cell.length_b   1.000
_cell.length_c   1.000
_cell.angle_alpha   90.00
_cell.angle_beta   90.00
_cell.angle_gamma   90.00
#
_symmetry.space_group_name_H-M   'P 1'
#
loop_
_entity.id
_entity.type
_entity.pdbx_description
1 polymer ?
#
loop_
_entity_poly.entity_id
_entity_poly.type
_entity_poly.pdbx_seq_one_letter_code
_entity_poly.pdbx_strand_id
1 'polypeptide(L)'
;MPRKISVEILLLRCVGCLFVVMVHALIFTGRIYEQNALLNAARLVFNVGTPIFIFITEFLIAKNYKNNLPADFISKRLKTLIPPYIAMAIIGSIYKVHENIEPYTAQNVLVAIFRNIFMADYNGYFILIIIQFILIHYLLHNKLKIWSAKVVLPVSFIINVIYLGFFNFVPPFGFGSQAVSEYIWYYTSWLPFIGWAFYFALGYYCGKHYDQFIKVLHRKKRLVFLLPIVTVIPVLALKYLDISPVISSKGIGYLLFAPSMIFLIFYISSKITQVPNFVVSISDHSFGIYLTHSVFMRIFVILYLPISTSLNPFVTVPLIYISCLIVAWLTTKYLNKLPFGKFIVGPVRNNLKAVQRDQAVKSIPIVER
;
A
#
# COMPACT_ATOMS: atom_id res chain seq x y z
N MET A 1 -28.67 7.19 -0.48
CA MET A 1 -27.90 8.44 -0.28
C MET A 1 -26.54 8.29 -0.94
N PRO A 2 -26.04 9.26 -1.71
CA PRO A 2 -24.70 9.22 -2.25
C PRO A 2 -23.71 9.15 -1.08
N ARG A 3 -22.74 8.23 -1.15
CA ARG A 3 -21.70 8.06 -0.10
C ARG A 3 -20.87 9.34 -0.06
N LYS A 4 -20.88 10.03 1.07
CA LYS A 4 -20.05 11.22 1.30
C LYS A 4 -18.57 10.79 1.21
N ILE A 5 -17.85 11.39 0.26
CA ILE A 5 -16.44 11.06 0.03
C ILE A 5 -15.63 11.70 1.16
N SER A 6 -14.82 10.89 1.84
CA SER A 6 -13.94 11.37 2.89
C SER A 6 -12.66 11.93 2.25
N VAL A 7 -12.42 13.22 2.45
CA VAL A 7 -11.20 13.92 2.00
C VAL A 7 -9.94 13.23 2.53
N GLU A 8 -10.02 12.76 3.78
CA GLU A 8 -8.90 12.07 4.44
C GLU A 8 -8.52 10.79 3.70
N ILE A 9 -9.50 10.04 3.21
CA ILE A 9 -9.24 8.81 2.45
C ILE A 9 -8.70 9.11 1.05
N LEU A 10 -9.17 10.16 0.41
CA LEU A 10 -8.61 10.57 -0.89
C LEU A 10 -7.14 10.93 -0.76
N LEU A 11 -6.81 11.74 0.26
CA LEU A 11 -5.42 12.15 0.49
C LEU A 11 -4.54 10.96 0.90
N LEU A 12 -5.03 10.12 1.82
CA LEU A 12 -4.28 8.95 2.28
C LEU A 12 -3.99 7.96 1.15
N ARG A 13 -4.95 7.75 0.24
CA ARG A 13 -4.73 6.94 -0.98
C ARG A 13 -3.73 7.58 -1.93
N CYS A 14 -3.84 8.89 -2.14
CA CYS A 14 -2.91 9.63 -2.98
C CYS A 14 -1.48 9.50 -2.44
N VAL A 15 -1.26 9.84 -1.17
CA VAL A 15 0.05 9.76 -0.52
C VAL A 15 0.58 8.33 -0.49
N GLY A 16 -0.26 7.34 -0.13
CA GLY A 16 0.12 5.93 -0.13
C GLY A 16 0.55 5.45 -1.51
N CYS A 17 -0.16 5.86 -2.57
CA CYS A 17 0.20 5.55 -3.96
C CYS A 17 1.54 6.18 -4.36
N LEU A 18 1.73 7.47 -4.08
CA LEU A 18 2.97 8.20 -4.35
C LEU A 18 4.15 7.57 -3.61
N PHE A 19 3.98 7.16 -2.37
CA PHE A 19 5.02 6.51 -1.57
C PHE A 19 5.40 5.13 -2.12
N VAL A 20 4.43 4.32 -2.55
CA VAL A 20 4.71 3.01 -3.18
C VAL A 20 5.55 3.19 -4.45
N VAL A 21 5.16 4.11 -5.33
CA VAL A 21 5.91 4.35 -6.58
C VAL A 21 7.32 4.88 -6.27
N MET A 22 7.45 5.79 -5.27
CA MET A 22 8.74 6.34 -4.85
C MET A 22 9.68 5.25 -4.28
N VAL A 23 9.17 4.38 -3.42
CA VAL A 23 9.97 3.26 -2.87
C VAL A 23 10.50 2.37 -3.97
N HIS A 24 9.69 2.06 -4.99
CA HIS A 24 10.14 1.25 -6.11
C HIS A 24 11.14 2.00 -7.00
N ALA A 25 10.97 3.32 -7.21
CA ALA A 25 11.99 4.13 -7.89
C ALA A 25 13.34 4.06 -7.17
N LEU A 26 13.33 4.21 -5.83
CA LEU A 26 14.53 4.11 -4.99
C LEU A 26 15.15 2.70 -4.98
N ILE A 27 14.33 1.63 -5.04
CA ILE A 27 14.82 0.25 -5.10
C ILE A 27 15.50 -0.03 -6.44
N PHE A 28 14.84 0.33 -7.54
CA PHE A 28 15.37 0.03 -8.88
C PHE A 28 16.60 0.86 -9.22
N THR A 29 16.62 2.14 -8.84
CA THR A 29 17.79 3.00 -9.04
C THR A 29 18.95 2.68 -8.08
N GLY A 30 18.65 2.16 -6.88
CA GLY A 30 19.66 1.70 -5.93
C GLY A 30 20.53 0.53 -6.44
N ARG A 31 20.09 -0.16 -7.50
CA ARG A 31 20.90 -1.16 -8.22
C ARG A 31 21.97 -0.53 -9.13
N ILE A 32 21.75 0.73 -9.53
CA ILE A 32 22.65 1.49 -10.41
C ILE A 32 23.63 2.34 -9.59
N TYR A 33 23.12 2.96 -8.54
CA TYR A 33 23.87 3.86 -7.66
C TYR A 33 24.14 3.16 -6.34
N GLU A 34 25.30 2.52 -6.23
CA GLU A 34 25.66 1.82 -5.01
C GLU A 34 25.67 2.78 -3.79
N GLN A 35 24.98 2.36 -2.74
CA GLN A 35 25.09 2.82 -1.35
C GLN A 35 25.03 4.34 -1.06
N ASN A 36 24.15 5.09 -1.71
CA ASN A 36 23.88 6.45 -1.24
C ASN A 36 23.05 6.40 0.04
N ALA A 37 23.63 6.81 1.17
CA ALA A 37 22.99 6.77 2.50
C ALA A 37 21.68 7.55 2.56
N LEU A 38 21.60 8.72 1.86
CA LEU A 38 20.40 9.54 1.84
C LEU A 38 19.26 8.89 1.06
N LEU A 39 19.55 8.26 -0.09
CA LEU A 39 18.54 7.50 -0.84
C LEU A 39 18.04 6.28 -0.08
N ASN A 40 18.92 5.60 0.65
CA ASN A 40 18.56 4.49 1.52
C ASN A 40 17.67 4.97 2.70
N ALA A 41 18.00 6.09 3.33
CA ALA A 41 17.15 6.71 4.36
C ALA A 41 15.78 7.12 3.79
N ALA A 42 15.74 7.75 2.61
CA ALA A 42 14.51 8.10 1.92
C ALA A 42 13.65 6.85 1.63
N ARG A 43 14.25 5.75 1.16
CA ARG A 43 13.56 4.47 0.95
C ARG A 43 12.90 3.96 2.23
N LEU A 44 13.56 4.08 3.39
CA LEU A 44 12.98 3.68 4.66
C LEU A 44 11.78 4.55 5.04
N VAL A 45 11.88 5.87 4.86
CA VAL A 45 10.78 6.80 5.18
C VAL A 45 9.55 6.59 4.30
N PHE A 46 9.72 6.37 3.00
CA PHE A 46 8.60 6.17 2.07
C PHE A 46 7.98 4.77 2.15
N ASN A 47 8.57 3.81 2.86
CA ASN A 47 8.14 2.41 2.87
C ASN A 47 6.91 2.11 3.77
N VAL A 48 6.00 3.06 3.91
CA VAL A 48 4.76 2.94 4.69
C VAL A 48 3.51 2.67 3.83
N GLY A 49 3.67 2.53 2.51
CA GLY A 49 2.55 2.42 1.57
C GLY A 49 1.65 1.20 1.83
N THR A 50 2.22 0.01 2.02
CA THR A 50 1.45 -1.23 2.28
C THR A 50 0.61 -1.13 3.55
N PRO A 51 1.14 -0.74 4.73
CA PRO A 51 0.36 -0.48 5.92
C PRO A 51 -0.79 0.52 5.71
N ILE A 52 -0.53 1.61 4.97
CA ILE A 52 -1.57 2.62 4.64
C ILE A 52 -2.74 1.98 3.90
N PHE A 53 -2.50 1.17 2.88
CA PHE A 53 -3.58 0.56 2.11
C PHE A 53 -4.35 -0.52 2.87
N ILE A 54 -3.69 -1.28 3.75
CA ILE A 54 -4.36 -2.23 4.66
C ILE A 54 -5.30 -1.45 5.59
N PHE A 55 -4.78 -0.41 6.24
CA PHE A 55 -5.58 0.47 7.10
C PHE A 55 -6.79 1.05 6.36
N ILE A 56 -6.59 1.63 5.15
CA ILE A 56 -7.68 2.22 4.35
C ILE A 56 -8.76 1.19 4.05
N THR A 57 -8.37 -0.02 3.67
CA THR A 57 -9.32 -1.07 3.29
C THR A 57 -10.25 -1.37 4.45
N GLU A 58 -9.70 -1.63 5.61
CA GLU A 58 -10.48 -1.99 6.79
C GLU A 58 -11.24 -0.79 7.37
N PHE A 59 -10.63 0.39 7.39
CA PHE A 59 -11.29 1.63 7.78
C PHE A 59 -12.56 1.88 6.98
N LEU A 60 -12.50 1.69 5.66
CA LEU A 60 -13.66 1.89 4.79
C LEU A 60 -14.73 0.83 5.01
N ILE A 61 -14.35 -0.41 5.27
CA ILE A 61 -15.32 -1.47 5.58
C ILE A 61 -16.03 -1.14 6.88
N ALA A 62 -15.29 -0.85 7.94
CA ALA A 62 -15.84 -0.54 9.26
C ALA A 62 -16.73 0.72 9.26
N LYS A 63 -16.32 1.78 8.55
CA LYS A 63 -17.08 3.03 8.44
C LYS A 63 -18.40 2.85 7.68
N ASN A 64 -18.38 2.03 6.59
CA ASN A 64 -19.53 1.92 5.70
C ASN A 64 -20.50 0.78 6.07
N TYR A 65 -20.05 -0.25 6.80
CA TYR A 65 -20.83 -1.42 7.14
C TYR A 65 -20.87 -1.64 8.66
N LYS A 66 -21.46 -0.66 9.38
CA LYS A 66 -21.51 -0.69 10.84
C LYS A 66 -22.40 -1.83 11.38
N ASN A 67 -23.51 -2.13 10.72
CA ASN A 67 -24.51 -3.08 11.20
C ASN A 67 -24.39 -4.43 10.50
N ASN A 68 -24.65 -4.47 9.20
CA ASN A 68 -24.67 -5.71 8.42
C ASN A 68 -23.85 -5.60 7.16
N LEU A 69 -23.24 -6.72 6.77
CA LEU A 69 -22.59 -6.86 5.47
C LEU A 69 -23.64 -7.27 4.42
N PRO A 70 -23.56 -6.73 3.20
CA PRO A 70 -24.42 -7.21 2.10
C PRO A 70 -24.16 -8.69 1.82
N ALA A 71 -25.17 -9.43 1.35
CA ALA A 71 -25.04 -10.83 0.99
C ALA A 71 -23.92 -11.09 -0.06
N ASP A 72 -23.73 -10.13 -0.96
CA ASP A 72 -22.72 -10.19 -2.02
C ASP A 72 -21.39 -9.51 -1.67
N PHE A 73 -21.14 -9.27 -0.36
CA PHE A 73 -19.96 -8.55 0.13
C PHE A 73 -18.64 -9.13 -0.39
N ILE A 74 -18.42 -10.43 -0.24
CA ILE A 74 -17.20 -11.12 -0.70
C ILE A 74 -17.15 -11.14 -2.22
N SER A 75 -18.22 -11.61 -2.87
CA SER A 75 -18.27 -11.79 -4.33
C SER A 75 -17.95 -10.48 -5.08
N LYS A 76 -18.53 -9.36 -4.66
CA LYS A 76 -18.25 -8.05 -5.28
C LYS A 76 -16.78 -7.65 -5.17
N ARG A 77 -16.14 -7.93 -4.05
CA ARG A 77 -14.72 -7.58 -3.84
C ARG A 77 -13.78 -8.49 -4.63
N LEU A 78 -14.03 -9.79 -4.60
CA LEU A 78 -13.23 -10.74 -5.35
C LEU A 78 -13.32 -10.49 -6.86
N LYS A 79 -14.54 -10.22 -7.39
CA LYS A 79 -14.73 -9.84 -8.80
C LYS A 79 -13.99 -8.54 -9.18
N THR A 80 -13.69 -7.68 -8.21
CA THR A 80 -12.95 -6.43 -8.44
C THR A 80 -11.43 -6.63 -8.37
N LEU A 81 -10.97 -7.54 -7.49
CA LEU A 81 -9.55 -7.68 -7.18
C LEU A 81 -8.86 -8.80 -7.98
N ILE A 82 -9.53 -9.93 -8.18
CA ILE A 82 -8.93 -11.13 -8.79
C ILE A 82 -8.59 -10.94 -10.27
N PRO A 83 -9.48 -10.41 -11.14
CA PRO A 83 -9.15 -10.30 -12.55
C PRO A 83 -7.91 -9.43 -12.82
N PRO A 84 -7.80 -8.19 -12.29
CA PRO A 84 -6.60 -7.40 -12.50
C PRO A 84 -5.35 -8.00 -11.83
N TYR A 85 -5.51 -8.71 -10.70
CA TYR A 85 -4.41 -9.46 -10.09
C TYR A 85 -3.84 -10.52 -11.03
N ILE A 86 -4.69 -11.36 -11.62
CA ILE A 86 -4.29 -12.41 -12.56
C ILE A 86 -3.70 -11.81 -13.83
N ALA A 87 -4.33 -10.78 -14.41
CA ALA A 87 -3.83 -10.11 -15.60
C ALA A 87 -2.40 -9.58 -15.40
N MET A 88 -2.15 -8.91 -14.27
CA MET A 88 -0.83 -8.38 -13.95
C MET A 88 0.17 -9.46 -13.52
N ALA A 89 -0.28 -10.57 -12.94
CA ALA A 89 0.56 -11.73 -12.67
C ALA A 89 1.10 -12.34 -13.98
N ILE A 90 0.27 -12.45 -15.00
CA ILE A 90 0.65 -12.94 -16.33
C ILE A 90 1.62 -11.96 -17.01
N ILE A 91 1.28 -10.66 -17.03
CA ILE A 91 2.15 -9.62 -17.63
C ILE A 91 3.49 -9.58 -16.91
N GLY A 92 3.47 -9.64 -15.57
CA GLY A 92 4.70 -9.65 -14.76
C GLY A 92 5.60 -10.87 -14.99
N SER A 93 5.03 -12.01 -15.36
CA SER A 93 5.80 -13.23 -15.64
C SER A 93 6.70 -13.11 -16.86
N ILE A 94 6.25 -12.39 -17.88
CA ILE A 94 7.03 -12.15 -19.10
C ILE A 94 8.34 -11.43 -18.77
N TYR A 95 8.27 -10.39 -17.93
CA TYR A 95 9.46 -9.64 -17.51
C TYR A 95 10.34 -10.42 -16.55
N LYS A 96 9.76 -11.24 -15.68
CA LYS A 96 10.50 -11.99 -14.68
C LYS A 96 11.43 -13.04 -15.30
N VAL A 97 10.98 -13.75 -16.32
CA VAL A 97 11.80 -14.71 -17.07
C VAL A 97 12.97 -13.99 -17.71
N HIS A 98 12.75 -12.79 -18.26
CA HIS A 98 13.83 -11.97 -18.85
C HIS A 98 14.87 -11.50 -17.80
N GLU A 99 14.42 -11.07 -16.61
CA GLU A 99 15.33 -10.60 -15.55
C GLU A 99 16.19 -11.71 -14.93
N ASN A 100 15.65 -12.92 -14.84
CA ASN A 100 16.37 -14.06 -14.25
C ASN A 100 17.39 -14.69 -15.20
N ILE A 101 17.56 -14.15 -16.43
CA ILE A 101 18.45 -14.71 -17.48
C ILE A 101 18.11 -16.18 -17.77
N GLU A 102 16.86 -16.58 -17.49
CA GLU A 102 16.39 -17.93 -17.83
C GLU A 102 16.03 -17.97 -19.32
N PRO A 103 16.24 -19.12 -20.00
CA PRO A 103 15.81 -19.28 -21.37
C PRO A 103 14.31 -19.01 -21.53
N TYR A 104 13.92 -18.29 -22.58
CA TYR A 104 12.54 -17.98 -22.88
C TYR A 104 11.82 -19.23 -23.42
N THR A 105 11.49 -20.15 -22.50
CA THR A 105 10.75 -21.37 -22.81
C THR A 105 9.31 -21.26 -22.29
N ALA A 106 8.39 -21.97 -22.94
CA ALA A 106 7.00 -22.04 -22.45
C ALA A 106 6.93 -22.55 -21.01
N GLN A 107 7.80 -23.49 -20.65
CA GLN A 107 7.87 -24.04 -19.29
C GLN A 107 8.26 -22.97 -18.25
N ASN A 108 9.30 -22.17 -18.49
CA ASN A 108 9.76 -21.13 -17.57
C ASN A 108 8.70 -20.03 -17.42
N VAL A 109 8.00 -19.67 -18.51
CA VAL A 109 6.90 -18.69 -18.45
C VAL A 109 5.73 -19.25 -17.64
N LEU A 110 5.32 -20.50 -17.83
CA LEU A 110 4.24 -21.13 -17.06
C LEU A 110 4.59 -21.24 -15.56
N VAL A 111 5.83 -21.60 -15.24
CA VAL A 111 6.30 -21.64 -13.84
C VAL A 111 6.27 -20.24 -13.22
N ALA A 112 6.70 -19.20 -13.96
CA ALA A 112 6.64 -17.82 -13.49
C ALA A 112 5.19 -17.35 -13.30
N ILE A 113 4.26 -17.69 -14.19
CA ILE A 113 2.83 -17.40 -14.04
C ILE A 113 2.27 -18.08 -12.78
N PHE A 114 2.57 -19.36 -12.59
CA PHE A 114 2.14 -20.11 -11.40
C PHE A 114 2.65 -19.46 -10.11
N ARG A 115 3.95 -19.16 -10.03
CA ARG A 115 4.55 -18.46 -8.88
C ARG A 115 3.90 -17.10 -8.64
N ASN A 116 3.67 -16.31 -9.68
CA ASN A 116 3.06 -14.99 -9.55
C ASN A 116 1.62 -15.08 -9.04
N ILE A 117 0.82 -16.03 -9.51
CA ILE A 117 -0.59 -16.18 -9.10
C ILE A 117 -0.71 -16.75 -7.68
N PHE A 118 -0.01 -17.84 -7.38
CA PHE A 118 -0.23 -18.58 -6.14
C PHE A 118 0.71 -18.18 -5.00
N MET A 119 1.93 -17.72 -5.33
CA MET A 119 2.94 -17.31 -4.36
C MET A 119 3.10 -15.78 -4.32
N ALA A 120 2.35 -15.06 -5.16
CA ALA A 120 2.46 -13.59 -5.29
C ALA A 120 3.91 -13.11 -5.53
N ASP A 121 4.66 -13.87 -6.33
CA ASP A 121 6.08 -13.60 -6.61
C ASP A 121 6.26 -12.42 -7.57
N TYR A 122 5.46 -11.39 -7.38
CA TYR A 122 5.52 -10.09 -8.06
C TYR A 122 4.94 -9.00 -7.14
N ASN A 123 4.99 -7.75 -7.56
CA ASN A 123 4.54 -6.62 -6.72
C ASN A 123 3.03 -6.61 -6.41
N GLY A 124 2.23 -7.55 -6.99
CA GLY A 124 0.82 -7.72 -6.70
C GLY A 124 0.47 -8.44 -5.39
N TYR A 125 1.44 -8.90 -4.63
CA TYR A 125 1.27 -9.65 -3.37
C TYR A 125 0.29 -9.02 -2.38
N PHE A 126 0.26 -7.71 -2.34
CA PHE A 126 -0.62 -6.94 -1.46
C PHE A 126 -2.11 -7.28 -1.68
N ILE A 127 -2.51 -7.65 -2.91
CA ILE A 127 -3.90 -8.03 -3.21
C ILE A 127 -4.27 -9.32 -2.47
N LEU A 128 -3.37 -10.29 -2.38
CA LEU A 128 -3.61 -11.52 -1.60
C LEU A 128 -3.77 -11.21 -0.11
N ILE A 129 -3.00 -10.27 0.43
CA ILE A 129 -3.17 -9.81 1.82
C ILE A 129 -4.55 -9.17 2.02
N ILE A 130 -4.97 -8.32 1.08
CA ILE A 130 -6.30 -7.69 1.15
C ILE A 130 -7.43 -8.72 1.05
N ILE A 131 -7.29 -9.74 0.21
CA ILE A 131 -8.27 -10.83 0.11
C ILE A 131 -8.37 -11.57 1.45
N GLN A 132 -7.25 -11.90 2.10
CA GLN A 132 -7.25 -12.51 3.42
C GLN A 132 -8.00 -11.64 4.44
N PHE A 133 -7.76 -10.33 4.46
CA PHE A 133 -8.46 -9.43 5.36
C PHE A 133 -9.95 -9.26 5.07
N ILE A 134 -10.36 -9.28 3.80
CA ILE A 134 -11.78 -9.29 3.44
C ILE A 134 -12.48 -10.54 4.01
N LEU A 135 -11.84 -11.70 3.89
CA LEU A 135 -12.35 -12.95 4.44
C LEU A 135 -12.39 -12.93 5.96
N ILE A 136 -11.32 -12.48 6.61
CA ILE A 136 -11.24 -12.34 8.08
C ILE A 136 -12.29 -11.37 8.59
N HIS A 137 -12.46 -10.21 7.94
CA HIS A 137 -13.52 -9.28 8.30
C HIS A 137 -14.89 -9.92 8.22
N TYR A 138 -15.18 -10.65 7.14
CA TYR A 138 -16.45 -11.33 6.97
C TYR A 138 -16.70 -12.35 8.09
N LEU A 139 -15.73 -13.19 8.40
CA LEU A 139 -15.82 -14.21 9.45
C LEU A 139 -15.93 -13.61 10.86
N LEU A 140 -15.22 -12.51 11.11
CA LEU A 140 -15.18 -11.86 12.43
C LEU A 140 -16.14 -10.69 12.58
N HIS A 141 -16.92 -10.33 11.55
CA HIS A 141 -17.75 -9.13 11.53
C HIS A 141 -18.62 -8.95 12.79
N ASN A 142 -19.33 -10.00 13.20
CA ASN A 142 -20.19 -9.94 14.39
C ASN A 142 -19.39 -9.86 15.70
N LYS A 143 -18.23 -10.51 15.77
CA LYS A 143 -17.33 -10.46 16.93
C LYS A 143 -16.66 -9.08 17.06
N LEU A 144 -16.20 -8.51 15.93
CA LEU A 144 -15.59 -7.18 15.89
C LEU A 144 -16.53 -6.05 16.36
N LYS A 145 -17.86 -6.24 16.22
CA LYS A 145 -18.85 -5.29 16.75
C LYS A 145 -18.84 -5.25 18.29
N ILE A 146 -18.62 -6.39 18.92
CA ILE A 146 -18.72 -6.58 20.38
C ILE A 146 -17.37 -6.33 21.04
N TRP A 147 -16.29 -6.78 20.41
CA TRP A 147 -14.96 -6.68 20.99
C TRP A 147 -14.51 -5.24 21.20
N SER A 148 -13.89 -5.01 22.35
CA SER A 148 -13.39 -3.70 22.74
C SER A 148 -12.06 -3.37 22.05
N ALA A 149 -11.95 -2.14 21.57
CA ALA A 149 -10.69 -1.60 21.05
C ALA A 149 -9.54 -1.70 22.07
N LYS A 150 -9.86 -1.55 23.37
CA LYS A 150 -8.89 -1.62 24.47
C LYS A 150 -8.22 -2.99 24.60
N VAL A 151 -8.85 -4.04 24.08
CA VAL A 151 -8.32 -5.42 24.06
C VAL A 151 -7.71 -5.75 22.71
N VAL A 152 -8.45 -5.52 21.62
CA VAL A 152 -8.03 -5.99 20.28
C VAL A 152 -6.80 -5.24 19.77
N LEU A 153 -6.67 -3.93 20.03
CA LEU A 153 -5.49 -3.18 19.57
C LEU A 153 -4.20 -3.64 20.25
N PRO A 154 -4.11 -3.75 21.58
CA PRO A 154 -2.90 -4.28 22.22
C PRO A 154 -2.61 -5.72 21.83
N VAL A 155 -3.62 -6.59 21.77
CA VAL A 155 -3.43 -8.01 21.40
C VAL A 155 -2.90 -8.12 19.96
N SER A 156 -3.51 -7.41 18.99
CA SER A 156 -3.03 -7.43 17.61
C SER A 156 -1.63 -6.82 17.47
N PHE A 157 -1.31 -5.79 18.25
CA PHE A 157 0.02 -5.22 18.31
C PHE A 157 1.06 -6.22 18.83
N ILE A 158 0.78 -6.91 19.95
CA ILE A 158 1.67 -7.93 20.53
C ILE A 158 1.87 -9.08 19.55
N ILE A 159 0.79 -9.57 18.89
CA ILE A 159 0.88 -10.61 17.86
C ILE A 159 1.83 -10.16 16.74
N ASN A 160 1.70 -8.92 16.27
CA ASN A 160 2.59 -8.40 15.23
C ASN A 160 4.04 -8.23 15.73
N VAL A 161 4.26 -7.76 16.97
CA VAL A 161 5.60 -7.64 17.56
C VAL A 161 6.28 -9.02 17.60
N ILE A 162 5.59 -10.04 18.08
CA ILE A 162 6.12 -11.41 18.15
C ILE A 162 6.40 -11.95 16.74
N TYR A 163 5.42 -11.84 15.84
CA TYR A 163 5.53 -12.38 14.50
C TYR A 163 6.64 -11.70 13.68
N LEU A 164 6.62 -10.37 13.58
CA LEU A 164 7.63 -9.63 12.85
C LEU A 164 8.99 -9.70 13.54
N GLY A 165 9.03 -9.67 14.87
CA GLY A 165 10.25 -9.84 15.64
C GLY A 165 10.92 -11.17 15.34
N PHE A 166 10.16 -12.27 15.32
CA PHE A 166 10.66 -13.58 14.93
C PHE A 166 11.32 -13.54 13.54
N PHE A 167 10.62 -13.08 12.52
CA PHE A 167 11.16 -13.05 11.16
C PHE A 167 12.23 -11.97 10.92
N ASN A 168 12.34 -10.96 11.78
CA ASN A 168 13.36 -9.91 11.66
C ASN A 168 14.69 -10.29 12.35
N PHE A 169 14.65 -11.16 13.37
CA PHE A 169 15.82 -11.45 14.20
C PHE A 169 16.26 -12.92 14.17
N VAL A 170 15.40 -13.84 13.73
CA VAL A 170 15.75 -15.26 13.59
C VAL A 170 16.10 -15.55 12.13
N PRO A 171 17.25 -16.17 11.84
CA PRO A 171 17.60 -16.56 10.48
C PRO A 171 16.75 -17.73 9.97
N PRO A 172 16.62 -17.91 8.65
CA PRO A 172 15.95 -19.07 8.06
C PRO A 172 16.54 -20.39 8.57
N PHE A 173 15.67 -21.33 8.95
CA PHE A 173 16.08 -22.66 9.39
C PHE A 173 15.18 -23.77 8.83
N GLY A 174 15.74 -24.91 8.56
CA GLY A 174 15.26 -26.24 8.73
C GLY A 174 14.14 -26.81 7.87
N PHE A 175 14.00 -26.49 6.56
CA PHE A 175 13.05 -27.21 5.68
C PHE A 175 13.74 -27.72 4.41
N GLY A 176 14.50 -28.81 4.49
CA GLY A 176 15.17 -29.39 3.34
C GLY A 176 16.45 -28.63 2.94
N SER A 177 16.62 -28.26 1.65
CA SER A 177 17.77 -27.47 1.22
C SER A 177 17.70 -26.03 1.71
N GLN A 178 18.86 -25.35 1.81
CA GLN A 178 18.93 -23.95 2.21
C GLN A 178 18.03 -23.06 1.34
N ALA A 179 18.04 -23.27 0.03
CA ALA A 179 17.23 -22.48 -0.91
C ALA A 179 15.71 -22.63 -0.64
N VAL A 180 15.25 -23.84 -0.30
CA VAL A 180 13.85 -24.09 0.05
C VAL A 180 13.49 -23.42 1.38
N SER A 181 14.38 -23.51 2.37
CA SER A 181 14.21 -22.86 3.67
C SER A 181 14.10 -21.35 3.55
N GLU A 182 15.00 -20.72 2.81
CA GLU A 182 15.00 -19.28 2.52
C GLU A 182 13.72 -18.85 1.77
N TYR A 183 13.27 -19.64 0.80
CA TYR A 183 12.06 -19.38 0.04
C TYR A 183 10.82 -19.41 0.94
N ILE A 184 10.63 -20.48 1.73
CA ILE A 184 9.50 -20.61 2.66
C ILE A 184 9.55 -19.47 3.69
N TRP A 185 10.72 -19.20 4.27
CA TRP A 185 10.93 -18.12 5.24
C TRP A 185 10.53 -16.76 4.67
N TYR A 186 10.98 -16.46 3.45
CA TYR A 186 10.68 -15.21 2.79
C TYR A 186 9.16 -15.00 2.65
N TYR A 187 8.43 -15.97 2.11
CA TYR A 187 6.97 -15.81 1.90
C TYR A 187 6.19 -15.86 3.21
N THR A 188 6.56 -16.71 4.14
CA THR A 188 5.91 -16.78 5.44
C THR A 188 6.08 -15.51 6.26
N SER A 189 7.19 -14.80 6.10
CA SER A 189 7.45 -13.56 6.86
C SER A 189 6.46 -12.43 6.58
N TRP A 190 5.77 -12.41 5.44
CA TRP A 190 4.97 -11.25 5.06
C TRP A 190 3.64 -11.54 4.34
N LEU A 191 3.48 -12.69 3.70
CA LEU A 191 2.25 -13.01 2.97
C LEU A 191 1.06 -13.30 3.90
N PRO A 192 1.21 -13.98 5.04
CA PRO A 192 0.10 -14.21 5.95
C PRO A 192 -0.39 -12.91 6.60
N PHE A 193 -1.71 -12.82 6.76
CA PHE A 193 -2.37 -11.67 7.39
C PHE A 193 -1.86 -11.35 8.81
N ILE A 194 -1.31 -12.34 9.50
CA ILE A 194 -0.79 -12.19 10.87
C ILE A 194 0.28 -11.10 10.93
N GLY A 195 1.16 -11.00 9.91
CA GLY A 195 2.18 -9.95 9.81
C GLY A 195 1.62 -8.52 9.70
N TRP A 196 0.29 -8.36 9.52
CA TRP A 196 -0.36 -7.08 9.28
C TRP A 196 -1.58 -6.84 10.18
N ALA A 197 -1.84 -7.76 11.13
CA ALA A 197 -3.06 -7.78 11.94
C ALA A 197 -3.29 -6.48 12.73
N PHE A 198 -2.23 -5.82 13.19
CA PHE A 198 -2.36 -4.55 13.89
C PHE A 198 -2.90 -3.42 13.00
N TYR A 199 -2.45 -3.32 11.75
CA TYR A 199 -2.95 -2.29 10.82
C TYR A 199 -4.41 -2.53 10.45
N PHE A 200 -4.81 -3.79 10.33
CA PHE A 200 -6.20 -4.19 10.16
C PHE A 200 -7.05 -3.75 11.36
N ALA A 201 -6.67 -4.13 12.58
CA ALA A 201 -7.39 -3.76 13.80
C ALA A 201 -7.47 -2.23 13.97
N LEU A 202 -6.36 -1.52 13.71
CA LEU A 202 -6.29 -0.06 13.78
C LEU A 202 -7.25 0.58 12.77
N GLY A 203 -7.25 0.10 11.52
CA GLY A 203 -8.18 0.56 10.48
C GLY A 203 -9.62 0.35 10.88
N TYR A 204 -9.96 -0.83 11.41
CA TYR A 204 -11.30 -1.13 11.89
C TYR A 204 -11.79 -0.16 12.96
N TYR A 205 -11.03 0.01 14.05
CA TYR A 205 -11.49 0.84 15.17
C TYR A 205 -11.47 2.33 14.84
N CYS A 206 -10.52 2.81 14.05
CA CYS A 206 -10.55 4.19 13.55
C CYS A 206 -11.75 4.44 12.64
N GLY A 207 -12.14 3.47 11.79
CA GLY A 207 -13.32 3.57 10.93
C GLY A 207 -14.63 3.48 11.69
N LYS A 208 -14.74 2.54 12.65
CA LYS A 208 -15.92 2.33 13.51
C LYS A 208 -16.21 3.56 14.36
N HIS A 209 -15.16 4.19 14.92
CA HIS A 209 -15.26 5.36 15.81
C HIS A 209 -14.70 6.63 15.15
N TYR A 210 -15.03 6.84 13.86
CA TYR A 210 -14.43 7.90 13.03
C TYR A 210 -14.50 9.29 13.66
N ASP A 211 -15.67 9.73 14.15
CA ASP A 211 -15.83 11.07 14.69
C ASP A 211 -14.99 11.28 15.97
N GLN A 212 -14.92 10.25 16.82
CA GLN A 212 -14.07 10.27 18.01
C GLN A 212 -12.58 10.27 17.64
N PHE A 213 -12.20 9.48 16.64
CA PHE A 213 -10.83 9.44 16.13
C PHE A 213 -10.36 10.82 15.65
N ILE A 214 -11.15 11.51 14.82
CA ILE A 214 -10.84 12.86 14.37
C ILE A 214 -10.73 13.84 15.55
N LYS A 215 -11.67 13.81 16.49
CA LYS A 215 -11.60 14.65 17.72
C LYS A 215 -10.32 14.44 18.52
N VAL A 216 -9.88 13.18 18.66
CA VAL A 216 -8.63 12.84 19.36
C VAL A 216 -7.41 13.39 18.62
N LEU A 217 -7.34 13.24 17.29
CA LEU A 217 -6.24 13.79 16.48
C LEU A 217 -6.12 15.31 16.68
N HIS A 218 -7.26 16.03 16.63
CA HIS A 218 -7.26 17.49 16.84
C HIS A 218 -6.84 17.90 18.25
N ARG A 219 -7.33 17.17 19.26
CA ARG A 219 -6.96 17.43 20.68
C ARG A 219 -5.48 17.18 20.94
N LYS A 220 -4.91 16.15 20.29
CA LYS A 220 -3.51 15.72 20.47
C LYS A 220 -2.59 16.16 19.35
N LYS A 221 -2.89 17.30 18.69
CA LYS A 221 -2.17 17.77 17.48
C LYS A 221 -0.65 17.79 17.64
N ARG A 222 -0.12 18.25 18.78
CA ARG A 222 1.34 18.28 19.02
C ARG A 222 1.95 16.89 18.97
N LEU A 223 1.28 15.91 19.57
CA LEU A 223 1.71 14.51 19.54
C LEU A 223 1.64 13.93 18.12
N VAL A 224 0.61 14.26 17.34
CA VAL A 224 0.45 13.81 15.95
C VAL A 224 1.62 14.27 15.08
N PHE A 225 2.15 15.48 15.30
CA PHE A 225 3.35 15.95 14.57
C PHE A 225 4.65 15.35 15.12
N LEU A 226 4.75 15.13 16.42
CA LEU A 226 5.96 14.59 17.04
C LEU A 226 6.16 13.10 16.75
N LEU A 227 5.07 12.32 16.74
CA LEU A 227 5.13 10.86 16.60
C LEU A 227 5.91 10.37 15.36
N PRO A 228 5.70 10.88 14.13
CA PRO A 228 6.49 10.45 12.98
C PRO A 228 7.99 10.68 13.14
N ILE A 229 8.37 11.81 13.77
CA ILE A 229 9.77 12.18 14.00
C ILE A 229 10.43 11.20 15.00
N VAL A 230 9.70 10.84 16.07
CA VAL A 230 10.22 9.92 17.08
C VAL A 230 10.21 8.47 16.57
N THR A 231 9.14 8.06 15.89
CA THR A 231 8.97 6.66 15.48
C THR A 231 9.75 6.28 14.21
N VAL A 232 10.29 7.24 13.46
CA VAL A 232 11.24 6.95 12.37
C VAL A 232 12.61 6.54 12.91
N ILE A 233 12.97 6.99 14.12
CA ILE A 233 14.29 6.70 14.72
C ILE A 233 14.55 5.19 14.83
N PRO A 234 13.65 4.36 15.40
CA PRO A 234 13.86 2.91 15.41
C PRO A 234 13.98 2.29 14.00
N VAL A 235 13.24 2.80 13.01
CA VAL A 235 13.33 2.31 11.62
C VAL A 235 14.73 2.54 11.05
N LEU A 236 15.28 3.74 11.27
CA LEU A 236 16.64 4.08 10.84
C LEU A 236 17.71 3.33 11.67
N ALA A 237 17.55 3.28 12.99
CA ALA A 237 18.49 2.61 13.88
C ALA A 237 18.63 1.11 13.58
N LEU A 238 17.52 0.39 13.37
CA LEU A 238 17.54 -1.03 13.01
C LEU A 238 18.37 -1.30 11.76
N LYS A 239 18.36 -0.38 10.78
CA LYS A 239 19.16 -0.51 9.55
C LYS A 239 20.60 -0.06 9.72
N TYR A 240 20.83 1.14 10.26
CA TYR A 240 22.18 1.73 10.29
C TYR A 240 23.07 1.15 11.38
N LEU A 241 22.50 0.50 12.39
CA LEU A 241 23.23 -0.28 13.40
C LEU A 241 23.32 -1.78 13.06
N ASP A 242 22.89 -2.17 11.85
CA ASP A 242 22.86 -3.56 11.38
C ASP A 242 22.14 -4.55 12.32
N ILE A 243 21.16 -4.06 13.08
CA ILE A 243 20.39 -4.89 14.02
C ILE A 243 19.41 -5.81 13.30
N SER A 244 18.86 -5.37 12.15
CA SER A 244 17.94 -6.17 11.35
C SER A 244 18.22 -6.03 9.85
N PRO A 245 18.26 -7.15 9.10
CA PRO A 245 18.43 -7.13 7.64
C PRO A 245 17.19 -6.65 6.88
N VAL A 246 16.04 -6.53 7.56
CA VAL A 246 14.75 -6.24 6.91
C VAL A 246 14.58 -4.75 6.61
N ILE A 247 14.76 -4.40 5.34
CA ILE A 247 14.62 -3.04 4.81
C ILE A 247 13.29 -2.90 4.05
N SER A 248 12.18 -3.14 4.72
CA SER A 248 10.86 -3.09 4.09
C SER A 248 9.76 -2.76 5.11
N SER A 249 8.53 -2.50 4.64
CA SER A 249 7.36 -2.31 5.50
C SER A 249 7.03 -3.49 6.45
N LYS A 250 7.77 -4.60 6.32
CA LYS A 250 7.72 -5.80 7.18
C LYS A 250 8.67 -5.69 8.38
N GLY A 251 9.48 -4.62 8.47
CA GLY A 251 10.35 -4.35 9.61
C GLY A 251 9.54 -3.98 10.85
N ILE A 252 9.93 -4.51 12.00
CA ILE A 252 9.23 -4.29 13.29
C ILE A 252 9.10 -2.80 13.64
N GLY A 253 10.05 -1.96 13.25
CA GLY A 253 10.01 -0.50 13.47
C GLY A 253 8.80 0.18 12.81
N TYR A 254 8.25 -0.39 11.75
CA TYR A 254 7.09 0.18 11.06
C TYR A 254 5.78 0.04 11.85
N LEU A 255 5.72 -0.84 12.87
CA LEU A 255 4.54 -0.97 13.71
C LEU A 255 4.15 0.33 14.43
N LEU A 256 5.12 1.21 14.69
CA LEU A 256 4.86 2.53 15.26
C LEU A 256 4.92 3.64 14.20
N PHE A 257 5.86 3.55 13.27
CA PHE A 257 6.07 4.60 12.28
C PHE A 257 4.91 4.71 11.27
N ALA A 258 4.42 3.60 10.73
CA ALA A 258 3.32 3.66 9.75
C ALA A 258 2.00 4.21 10.33
N PRO A 259 1.53 3.81 11.54
CA PRO A 259 0.39 4.45 12.19
C PRO A 259 0.60 5.94 12.45
N SER A 260 1.79 6.36 12.87
CA SER A 260 2.09 7.77 13.10
C SER A 260 1.96 8.61 11.83
N MET A 261 2.43 8.09 10.69
CA MET A 261 2.26 8.71 9.37
C MET A 261 0.80 8.74 8.94
N ILE A 262 0.04 7.67 9.16
CA ILE A 262 -1.40 7.62 8.89
C ILE A 262 -2.12 8.72 9.68
N PHE A 263 -1.84 8.85 10.97
CA PHE A 263 -2.48 9.85 11.84
C PHE A 263 -2.12 11.27 11.43
N LEU A 264 -0.86 11.52 11.06
CA LEU A 264 -0.43 12.82 10.54
C LEU A 264 -1.18 13.18 9.25
N ILE A 265 -1.26 12.26 8.28
CA ILE A 265 -1.96 12.49 7.02
C ILE A 265 -3.45 12.71 7.28
N PHE A 266 -4.09 11.93 8.17
CA PHE A 266 -5.49 12.16 8.56
C PHE A 266 -5.70 13.55 9.17
N TYR A 267 -4.82 13.96 10.08
CA TYR A 267 -4.92 15.28 10.70
C TYR A 267 -4.79 16.40 9.66
N ILE A 268 -3.76 16.34 8.80
CA ILE A 268 -3.56 17.33 7.73
C ILE A 268 -4.79 17.37 6.81
N SER A 269 -5.25 16.19 6.38
CA SER A 269 -6.40 16.06 5.47
C SER A 269 -7.69 16.62 6.05
N SER A 270 -7.89 16.49 7.37
CA SER A 270 -9.08 17.02 8.06
C SER A 270 -9.13 18.55 8.10
N LYS A 271 -8.02 19.22 7.77
CA LYS A 271 -7.91 20.68 7.66
C LYS A 271 -8.10 21.20 6.23
N ILE A 272 -8.05 20.30 5.25
CA ILE A 272 -8.18 20.67 3.84
C ILE A 272 -9.65 20.87 3.50
N THR A 273 -9.99 22.07 3.09
CA THR A 273 -11.34 22.45 2.65
C THR A 273 -11.57 22.18 1.16
N GLN A 274 -10.53 22.39 0.35
CA GLN A 274 -10.56 22.16 -1.10
C GLN A 274 -9.49 21.15 -1.49
N VAL A 275 -9.90 20.02 -2.08
CA VAL A 275 -8.99 18.97 -2.54
C VAL A 275 -8.57 19.27 -3.97
N PRO A 276 -7.26 19.41 -4.26
CA PRO A 276 -6.77 19.60 -5.61
C PRO A 276 -7.19 18.44 -6.54
N ASN A 277 -7.54 18.78 -7.78
CA ASN A 277 -8.02 17.79 -8.78
C ASN A 277 -7.01 16.65 -9.02
N PHE A 278 -5.71 16.94 -8.98
CA PHE A 278 -4.69 15.91 -9.17
C PHE A 278 -4.67 14.90 -8.03
N VAL A 279 -4.92 15.32 -6.78
CA VAL A 279 -5.02 14.42 -5.61
C VAL A 279 -6.19 13.46 -5.78
N VAL A 280 -7.35 13.98 -6.20
CA VAL A 280 -8.54 13.16 -6.48
C VAL A 280 -8.24 12.18 -7.61
N SER A 281 -7.61 12.66 -8.69
CA SER A 281 -7.28 11.84 -9.85
C SER A 281 -6.30 10.71 -9.51
N ILE A 282 -5.20 10.99 -8.80
CA ILE A 282 -4.26 9.95 -8.36
C ILE A 282 -4.95 8.97 -7.41
N SER A 283 -5.74 9.46 -6.46
CA SER A 283 -6.50 8.62 -5.54
C SER A 283 -7.47 7.67 -6.26
N ASP A 284 -8.19 8.16 -7.27
CA ASP A 284 -9.15 7.37 -8.04
C ASP A 284 -8.47 6.28 -8.88
N HIS A 285 -7.27 6.57 -9.40
CA HIS A 285 -6.48 5.66 -10.22
C HIS A 285 -5.45 4.85 -9.42
N SER A 286 -5.35 5.06 -8.09
CA SER A 286 -4.30 4.51 -7.24
C SER A 286 -4.15 2.98 -7.32
N PHE A 287 -5.25 2.25 -7.50
CA PHE A 287 -5.21 0.79 -7.63
C PHE A 287 -4.55 0.35 -8.94
N GLY A 288 -4.91 0.97 -10.07
CA GLY A 288 -4.29 0.67 -11.35
C GLY A 288 -2.82 1.15 -11.43
N ILE A 289 -2.51 2.32 -10.87
CA ILE A 289 -1.13 2.79 -10.72
C ILE A 289 -0.31 1.77 -9.92
N TYR A 290 -0.85 1.30 -8.77
CA TYR A 290 -0.21 0.27 -7.96
C TYR A 290 0.06 -1.02 -8.76
N LEU A 291 -0.86 -1.45 -9.61
CA LEU A 291 -0.70 -2.66 -10.41
C LEU A 291 0.34 -2.51 -11.53
N THR A 292 0.39 -1.36 -12.18
CA THR A 292 1.16 -1.16 -13.43
C THR A 292 2.53 -0.52 -13.20
N HIS A 293 2.74 0.19 -12.07
CA HIS A 293 3.97 0.96 -11.86
C HIS A 293 5.25 0.11 -11.96
N SER A 294 5.24 -1.13 -11.48
CA SER A 294 6.43 -1.98 -11.52
C SER A 294 6.86 -2.35 -12.93
N VAL A 295 5.90 -2.53 -13.83
CA VAL A 295 6.18 -2.79 -15.26
C VAL A 295 6.84 -1.56 -15.87
N PHE A 296 6.25 -0.38 -15.69
CA PHE A 296 6.81 0.85 -16.23
C PHE A 296 8.12 1.25 -15.56
N MET A 297 8.27 0.99 -14.26
CA MET A 297 9.52 1.24 -13.56
C MET A 297 10.69 0.50 -14.20
N ARG A 298 10.50 -0.78 -14.56
CA ARG A 298 11.51 -1.59 -15.25
C ARG A 298 11.85 -1.04 -16.63
N ILE A 299 10.82 -0.68 -17.39
CA ILE A 299 11.01 -0.07 -18.73
C ILE A 299 11.83 1.22 -18.61
N PHE A 300 11.48 2.11 -17.68
CA PHE A 300 12.20 3.36 -17.51
C PHE A 300 13.63 3.17 -17.00
N VAL A 301 13.85 2.22 -16.08
CA VAL A 301 15.23 1.88 -15.66
C VAL A 301 16.08 1.45 -16.85
N ILE A 302 15.56 0.58 -17.72
CA ILE A 302 16.27 0.15 -18.93
C ILE A 302 16.54 1.33 -19.87
N LEU A 303 15.54 2.18 -20.11
CA LEU A 303 15.67 3.34 -21.00
C LEU A 303 16.66 4.38 -20.47
N TYR A 304 16.70 4.59 -19.15
CA TYR A 304 17.60 5.57 -18.54
C TYR A 304 18.97 5.00 -18.17
N LEU A 305 19.17 3.67 -18.22
CA LEU A 305 20.44 3.02 -17.87
C LEU A 305 21.64 3.60 -18.64
N PRO A 306 21.57 3.84 -19.98
CA PRO A 306 22.71 4.35 -20.73
C PRO A 306 23.19 5.75 -20.30
N ILE A 307 22.27 6.58 -19.79
CA ILE A 307 22.57 7.94 -19.34
C ILE A 307 22.72 8.07 -17.82
N SER A 308 22.31 7.03 -17.07
CA SER A 308 22.31 7.07 -15.61
C SER A 308 23.70 7.19 -15.00
N THR A 309 24.72 6.59 -15.65
CA THR A 309 26.12 6.66 -15.20
C THR A 309 26.68 8.08 -15.27
N SER A 310 26.12 8.94 -16.13
CA SER A 310 26.51 10.35 -16.31
C SER A 310 25.66 11.31 -15.48
N LEU A 311 24.54 10.85 -14.89
CA LEU A 311 23.62 11.68 -14.14
C LEU A 311 23.76 11.45 -12.63
N ASN A 312 23.54 12.54 -11.89
CA ASN A 312 23.44 12.47 -10.44
C ASN A 312 22.18 11.69 -10.02
N PRO A 313 22.27 10.76 -9.04
CA PRO A 313 21.14 9.97 -8.56
C PRO A 313 19.94 10.83 -8.09
N PHE A 314 20.20 12.02 -7.57
CA PHE A 314 19.14 12.99 -7.19
C PHE A 314 18.38 13.58 -8.38
N VAL A 315 18.86 13.40 -9.60
CA VAL A 315 18.14 13.73 -10.85
C VAL A 315 17.47 12.49 -11.42
N THR A 316 18.18 11.35 -11.45
CA THR A 316 17.69 10.12 -12.06
C THR A 316 16.49 9.53 -11.30
N VAL A 317 16.53 9.53 -9.95
CA VAL A 317 15.41 9.01 -9.14
C VAL A 317 14.12 9.78 -9.39
N PRO A 318 14.06 11.12 -9.29
CA PRO A 318 12.86 11.89 -9.64
C PRO A 318 12.42 11.70 -11.09
N LEU A 319 13.34 11.60 -12.03
CA LEU A 319 13.02 11.41 -13.45
C LEU A 319 12.29 10.10 -13.68
N ILE A 320 12.84 8.99 -13.19
CA ILE A 320 12.22 7.65 -13.26
C ILE A 320 10.87 7.64 -12.52
N TYR A 321 10.83 8.23 -11.32
CA TYR A 321 9.61 8.30 -10.51
C TYR A 321 8.48 9.03 -11.22
N ILE A 322 8.75 10.24 -11.74
CA ILE A 322 7.74 11.07 -12.40
C ILE A 322 7.29 10.40 -13.71
N SER A 323 8.22 9.92 -14.53
CA SER A 323 7.91 9.23 -15.79
C SER A 323 7.03 8.00 -15.54
N CYS A 324 7.40 7.17 -14.56
CA CYS A 324 6.63 5.99 -14.17
C CYS A 324 5.22 6.36 -13.67
N LEU A 325 5.12 7.35 -12.79
CA LEU A 325 3.84 7.80 -12.23
C LEU A 325 2.90 8.31 -13.32
N ILE A 326 3.39 9.15 -14.24
CA ILE A 326 2.61 9.71 -15.35
C ILE A 326 2.12 8.59 -16.26
N VAL A 327 3.00 7.68 -16.70
CA VAL A 327 2.63 6.62 -17.63
C VAL A 327 1.69 5.61 -16.97
N ALA A 328 1.92 5.22 -15.72
CA ALA A 328 1.02 4.35 -14.98
C ALA A 328 -0.37 4.97 -14.78
N TRP A 329 -0.43 6.27 -14.48
CA TRP A 329 -1.69 7.01 -14.38
C TRP A 329 -2.41 7.10 -15.73
N LEU A 330 -1.72 7.48 -16.81
CA LEU A 330 -2.29 7.55 -18.16
C LEU A 330 -2.80 6.18 -18.60
N THR A 331 -2.02 5.12 -18.44
CA THR A 331 -2.41 3.74 -18.76
C THR A 331 -3.67 3.34 -18.00
N THR A 332 -3.74 3.60 -16.70
CA THR A 332 -4.93 3.30 -15.91
C THR A 332 -6.14 4.09 -16.40
N LYS A 333 -5.97 5.38 -16.69
CA LYS A 333 -7.03 6.27 -17.16
C LYS A 333 -7.57 5.85 -18.51
N TYR A 334 -6.71 5.52 -19.48
CA TYR A 334 -7.12 5.19 -20.82
C TYR A 334 -7.62 3.74 -20.94
N LEU A 335 -7.00 2.77 -20.28
CA LEU A 335 -7.50 1.41 -20.26
C LEU A 335 -8.91 1.34 -19.65
N ASN A 336 -9.22 2.12 -18.61
CA ASN A 336 -10.57 2.14 -18.05
C ASN A 336 -11.65 2.70 -18.97
N LYS A 337 -11.29 3.35 -20.09
CA LYS A 337 -12.26 3.71 -21.16
C LYS A 337 -12.66 2.51 -22.03
N LEU A 338 -11.85 1.45 -22.02
CA LEU A 338 -12.13 0.23 -22.75
C LEU A 338 -13.01 -0.71 -21.91
N PRO A 339 -13.92 -1.50 -22.53
CA PRO A 339 -14.85 -2.36 -21.81
C PRO A 339 -14.15 -3.43 -20.94
N PHE A 340 -12.96 -3.87 -21.36
CA PHE A 340 -12.14 -4.87 -20.65
C PHE A 340 -11.10 -4.26 -19.71
N GLY A 341 -10.83 -2.97 -19.78
CA GLY A 341 -9.74 -2.33 -19.04
C GLY A 341 -9.83 -2.49 -17.53
N LYS A 342 -11.05 -2.50 -16.96
CA LYS A 342 -11.28 -2.77 -15.54
C LYS A 342 -10.78 -4.15 -15.07
N PHE A 343 -10.66 -5.12 -15.98
CA PHE A 343 -10.15 -6.46 -15.66
C PHE A 343 -8.62 -6.53 -15.70
N ILE A 344 -7.95 -5.51 -16.26
CA ILE A 344 -6.49 -5.43 -16.32
C ILE A 344 -5.94 -4.54 -15.21
N VAL A 345 -6.49 -3.32 -15.08
CA VAL A 345 -5.96 -2.30 -14.13
C VAL A 345 -6.91 -2.01 -12.97
N GLY A 346 -8.00 -2.77 -12.85
CA GLY A 346 -9.04 -2.54 -11.86
C GLY A 346 -9.95 -1.36 -12.20
N PRO A 347 -11.15 -1.29 -11.58
CA PRO A 347 -12.10 -0.23 -11.85
C PRO A 347 -11.67 1.09 -11.21
N VAL A 348 -11.81 2.18 -11.95
CA VAL A 348 -11.59 3.55 -11.47
C VAL A 348 -12.89 4.11 -10.90
N ARG A 349 -12.83 4.76 -9.76
CA ARG A 349 -13.94 5.50 -9.17
C ARG A 349 -13.87 6.94 -9.65
N ASN A 350 -14.95 7.48 -10.14
CA ASN A 350 -15.00 8.88 -10.58
C ASN A 350 -15.50 9.77 -9.42
N ASN A 351 -14.63 10.00 -8.45
CA ASN A 351 -14.94 10.84 -7.28
C ASN A 351 -14.83 12.34 -7.60
N LEU A 352 -14.18 12.73 -8.69
CA LEU A 352 -13.93 14.13 -9.05
C LEU A 352 -15.23 14.93 -9.14
N LYS A 353 -16.24 14.41 -9.86
CA LYS A 353 -17.53 15.08 -10.00
C LYS A 353 -18.26 15.24 -8.66
N ALA A 354 -18.15 14.24 -7.77
CA ALA A 354 -18.79 14.29 -6.47
C ALA A 354 -18.09 15.27 -5.51
N VAL A 355 -16.75 15.31 -5.55
CA VAL A 355 -15.95 16.28 -4.78
C VAL A 355 -16.24 17.70 -5.24
N GLN A 356 -16.28 17.95 -6.54
CA GLN A 356 -16.58 19.27 -7.11
C GLN A 356 -17.98 19.74 -6.71
N ARG A 357 -18.99 18.86 -6.72
CA ARG A 357 -20.35 19.20 -6.24
C ARG A 357 -20.37 19.56 -4.76
N ASP A 358 -19.70 18.76 -3.92
CA ASP A 358 -19.62 19.05 -2.47
C ASP A 358 -18.91 20.38 -2.18
N GLN A 359 -17.88 20.73 -2.97
CA GLN A 359 -17.15 21.98 -2.85
C GLN A 359 -18.01 23.16 -3.32
N ALA A 360 -18.71 23.03 -4.45
CA ALA A 360 -19.61 24.05 -4.96
C ALA A 360 -20.76 24.36 -3.99
N VAL A 361 -21.34 23.34 -3.33
CA VAL A 361 -22.38 23.54 -2.32
C VAL A 361 -21.86 24.27 -1.09
N LYS A 362 -20.61 24.03 -0.68
CA LYS A 362 -19.99 24.71 0.47
C LYS A 362 -19.57 26.15 0.17
N SER A 363 -19.37 26.50 -1.09
CA SER A 363 -19.00 27.86 -1.52
C SER A 363 -20.20 28.80 -1.70
N ILE A 364 -21.43 28.30 -1.62
CA ILE A 364 -22.63 29.15 -1.65
C ILE A 364 -22.74 29.84 -0.29
N PRO A 365 -22.69 31.17 -0.21
CA PRO A 365 -22.90 31.90 1.04
C PRO A 365 -24.26 31.52 1.61
N ILE A 366 -24.32 31.19 2.89
CA ILE A 366 -25.58 31.05 3.61
C ILE A 366 -26.17 32.46 3.62
N VAL A 367 -27.08 32.75 2.68
CA VAL A 367 -27.93 33.93 2.77
C VAL A 367 -28.84 33.64 3.96
N GLU A 368 -28.54 34.29 5.08
CA GLU A 368 -29.41 34.28 6.25
C GLU A 368 -30.78 34.75 5.78
N ARG A 369 -31.77 33.82 5.89
CA ARG A 369 -33.20 34.14 5.78
C ARG A 369 -33.73 34.51 7.14
#